data_a08cca2bb9d46842dfe3a1de5333bda6
#
_entry.id   a08cca2bb9d46842dfe3a1de5333bda6
#
_cell.length_a   1.000
_cell.length_b   1.000
_cell.length_c   1.000
_cell.angle_alpha   90.00
_cell.angle_beta   90.00
_cell.angle_gamma   90.00
#
_symmetry.space_group_name_H-M   'P 1'
#
loop_
_entity.id
_entity.type
_entity.pdbx_description
1 polymer ?
#
loop_
_entity_poly.entity_id
_entity_poly.type
_entity_poly.pdbx_seq_one_letter_code
_entity_poly.pdbx_strand_id
1 'polypeptide(L)'
;MFIEDDYILRQIKQVIRSMAGLLNLQTVFDLLSDTIDIRDEATVLRVTNDYYAELIRINSQSKGADYLKRLSETSGVSLEALNKLIDGQEMLDQEQVARLKAYFGD
;
A
#
# COMPACT_ATOMS: atom_id res chain seq x y z
N MET A 1 -20.45 3.88 -15.44
CA MET A 1 -19.77 2.74 -14.77
C MET A 1 -18.29 2.98 -14.55
N PHE A 2 -17.53 3.27 -15.59
CA PHE A 2 -16.11 3.55 -15.45
C PHE A 2 -15.83 4.77 -14.58
N ILE A 3 -16.68 5.77 -14.67
CA ILE A 3 -16.58 6.99 -13.87
C ILE A 3 -16.76 6.66 -12.39
N GLU A 4 -17.67 5.75 -12.08
CA GLU A 4 -17.91 5.33 -10.68
C GLU A 4 -16.70 4.60 -10.11
N ASP A 5 -16.07 3.73 -10.92
CA ASP A 5 -14.90 2.99 -10.49
C ASP A 5 -13.73 3.93 -10.21
N ASP A 6 -13.51 4.93 -11.08
CA ASP A 6 -12.46 5.92 -10.87
C ASP A 6 -12.72 6.77 -9.63
N TYR A 7 -13.98 7.14 -9.42
CA TYR A 7 -14.37 7.93 -8.25
C TYR A 7 -14.13 7.15 -6.97
N ILE A 8 -14.55 5.89 -6.94
CA ILE A 8 -14.36 5.01 -5.78
C ILE A 8 -12.87 4.82 -5.50
N LEU A 9 -12.07 4.58 -6.52
CA LEU A 9 -10.62 4.41 -6.35
C LEU A 9 -9.96 5.66 -5.79
N ARG A 10 -10.39 6.83 -6.21
CA ARG A 10 -9.86 8.08 -5.66
C ARG A 10 -10.24 8.26 -4.20
N GLN A 11 -11.47 7.91 -3.83
CA GLN A 11 -11.90 7.99 -2.45
C GLN A 11 -11.13 7.00 -1.57
N ILE A 12 -10.90 5.79 -2.07
CA ILE A 12 -10.12 4.78 -1.36
C ILE A 12 -8.71 5.31 -1.12
N LYS A 13 -8.08 5.92 -2.13
CA LYS A 13 -6.76 6.51 -1.98
C LYS A 13 -6.72 7.60 -0.91
N GLN A 14 -7.74 8.45 -0.88
CA GLN A 14 -7.81 9.51 0.12
C GLN A 14 -7.95 8.96 1.53
N VAL A 15 -8.80 7.95 1.70
CA VAL A 15 -8.98 7.27 2.98
C VAL A 15 -7.66 6.65 3.43
N ILE A 16 -6.99 5.93 2.54
CA ILE A 16 -5.71 5.30 2.84
C ILE A 16 -4.66 6.35 3.21
N ARG A 17 -4.60 7.44 2.44
CA ARG A 17 -3.64 8.52 2.69
C ARG A 17 -3.83 9.14 4.08
N SER A 18 -5.08 9.24 4.52
CA SER A 18 -5.41 9.79 5.83
C SER A 18 -5.12 8.81 6.97
N MET A 19 -5.20 7.52 6.72
CA MET A 19 -5.16 6.48 7.75
C MET A 19 -3.85 5.69 7.78
N ALA A 20 -3.08 5.68 6.70
CA ALA A 20 -1.80 4.97 6.68
C ALA A 20 -0.88 5.55 7.75
N GLY A 21 -0.24 4.68 8.52
CA GLY A 21 0.57 5.10 9.64
C GLY A 21 -0.17 5.19 10.96
N LEU A 22 -1.51 5.27 10.93
CA LEU A 22 -2.35 5.27 12.12
C LEU A 22 -3.02 3.93 12.34
N LEU A 23 -3.38 3.24 11.26
CA LEU A 23 -4.10 1.97 11.32
C LEU A 23 -3.32 0.91 10.56
N ASN A 24 -3.46 -0.35 10.99
CA ASN A 24 -2.87 -1.46 10.25
C ASN A 24 -3.72 -1.80 9.02
N LEU A 25 -3.16 -2.65 8.16
CA LEU A 25 -3.81 -3.01 6.90
C LEU A 25 -5.18 -3.67 7.10
N GLN A 26 -5.29 -4.57 8.08
CA GLN A 26 -6.55 -5.26 8.34
C GLN A 26 -7.65 -4.28 8.72
N THR A 27 -7.35 -3.32 9.57
CA THR A 27 -8.32 -2.31 9.98
C THR A 27 -8.77 -1.46 8.80
N VAL A 28 -7.83 -1.11 7.89
CA VAL A 28 -8.18 -0.37 6.68
C VAL A 28 -9.17 -1.18 5.83
N PHE A 29 -8.92 -2.48 5.64
CA PHE A 29 -9.85 -3.34 4.91
C PHE A 29 -11.21 -3.43 5.59
N ASP A 30 -11.23 -3.53 6.91
CA ASP A 30 -12.50 -3.57 7.66
C ASP A 30 -13.32 -2.31 7.43
N LEU A 31 -12.66 -1.16 7.41
CA LEU A 31 -13.35 0.12 7.16
C LEU A 31 -13.84 0.25 5.72
N LEU A 32 -13.14 -0.36 4.77
CA LEU A 32 -13.50 -0.28 3.36
C LEU A 32 -14.44 -1.40 2.91
N SER A 33 -14.75 -2.36 3.77
CA SER A 33 -15.50 -3.56 3.39
C SER A 33 -16.89 -3.28 2.82
N ASP A 34 -17.50 -2.16 3.20
CA ASP A 34 -18.81 -1.75 2.67
C ASP A 34 -18.69 -1.05 1.31
N THR A 35 -17.49 -0.62 0.95
CA THR A 35 -17.25 0.18 -0.26
C THR A 35 -16.66 -0.67 -1.39
N ILE A 36 -15.82 -1.65 -1.05
CA ILE A 36 -15.10 -2.49 -2.01
C ILE A 36 -15.42 -3.96 -1.78
N ASP A 37 -15.27 -4.75 -2.84
CA ASP A 37 -15.40 -6.20 -2.75
C ASP A 37 -14.05 -6.78 -2.35
N ILE A 38 -13.91 -7.14 -1.06
CA ILE A 38 -12.67 -7.71 -0.53
C ILE A 38 -12.40 -9.12 -1.02
N ARG A 39 -13.36 -9.73 -1.76
CA ARG A 39 -13.16 -11.04 -2.39
C ARG A 39 -12.53 -10.94 -3.75
N ASP A 40 -12.51 -9.76 -4.36
CA ASP A 40 -11.87 -9.52 -5.63
C ASP A 40 -10.35 -9.35 -5.42
N GLU A 41 -9.57 -10.33 -5.87
CA GLU A 41 -8.13 -10.34 -5.68
C GLU A 41 -7.44 -9.10 -6.27
N ALA A 42 -7.90 -8.65 -7.43
CA ALA A 42 -7.31 -7.47 -8.07
C ALA A 42 -7.54 -6.21 -7.23
N THR A 43 -8.74 -6.06 -6.68
CA THR A 43 -9.06 -4.93 -5.81
C THR A 43 -8.25 -4.99 -4.51
N VAL A 44 -8.16 -6.16 -3.90
CA VAL A 44 -7.38 -6.35 -2.67
C VAL A 44 -5.92 -6.02 -2.92
N LEU A 45 -5.35 -6.49 -4.02
CA LEU A 45 -3.95 -6.20 -4.35
C LEU A 45 -3.73 -4.70 -4.54
N ARG A 46 -4.64 -4.02 -5.22
CA ARG A 46 -4.53 -2.59 -5.45
C ARG A 46 -4.61 -1.79 -4.15
N VAL A 47 -5.59 -2.10 -3.31
CA VAL A 47 -5.74 -1.42 -2.02
C VAL A 47 -4.51 -1.65 -1.14
N THR A 48 -4.00 -2.87 -1.12
CA THR A 48 -2.79 -3.21 -0.36
C THR A 48 -1.59 -2.42 -0.86
N ASN A 49 -1.43 -2.30 -2.18
CA ASN A 49 -0.35 -1.51 -2.76
C ASN A 49 -0.47 -0.03 -2.38
N ASP A 50 -1.66 0.52 -2.45
CA ASP A 50 -1.89 1.92 -2.09
C ASP A 50 -1.58 2.16 -0.61
N TYR A 51 -1.97 1.23 0.25
CA TYR A 51 -1.67 1.31 1.67
C TYR A 51 -0.17 1.34 1.93
N TYR A 52 0.57 0.39 1.36
CA TYR A 52 2.02 0.33 1.57
C TYR A 52 2.74 1.51 0.94
N ALA A 53 2.27 2.01 -0.20
CA ALA A 53 2.86 3.20 -0.80
C ALA A 53 2.80 4.39 0.16
N GLU A 54 1.64 4.61 0.78
CA GLU A 54 1.49 5.72 1.72
C GLU A 54 2.26 5.47 3.02
N LEU A 55 2.21 4.25 3.55
CA LEU A 55 2.93 3.91 4.77
C LEU A 55 4.44 4.10 4.60
N ILE A 56 4.99 3.61 3.49
CA ILE A 56 6.41 3.73 3.20
C ILE A 56 6.79 5.20 2.99
N ARG A 57 5.94 5.97 2.30
CA ARG A 57 6.18 7.39 2.09
C ARG A 57 6.25 8.16 3.41
N ILE A 58 5.30 7.89 4.31
CA ILE A 58 5.27 8.52 5.63
C ILE A 58 6.52 8.16 6.43
N ASN A 59 6.86 6.88 6.47
CA ASN A 59 8.04 6.42 7.20
C ASN A 59 9.33 6.96 6.62
N SER A 60 9.41 7.07 5.30
CA SER A 60 10.58 7.63 4.61
C SER A 60 10.79 9.09 4.99
N GLN A 61 9.72 9.86 5.11
CA GLN A 61 9.80 11.26 5.50
C GLN A 61 10.24 11.44 6.95
N SER A 62 9.79 10.55 7.84
CA SER A 62 10.10 10.68 9.26
C SER A 62 11.42 10.03 9.67
N LYS A 63 11.86 8.98 8.95
CA LYS A 63 13.03 8.18 9.35
C LYS A 63 14.29 8.45 8.52
N GLY A 64 14.18 9.28 7.50
CA GLY A 64 15.34 9.75 6.75
C GLY A 64 15.63 8.94 5.48
N ALA A 65 16.70 9.35 4.79
CA ALA A 65 17.02 8.88 3.44
C ALA A 65 17.37 7.39 3.36
N ASP A 66 17.91 6.82 4.43
CA ASP A 66 18.34 5.41 4.42
C ASP A 66 17.20 4.42 4.67
N TYR A 67 16.01 4.91 4.98
CA TYR A 67 14.88 4.05 5.33
C TYR A 67 14.55 3.07 4.20
N LEU A 68 14.44 3.54 2.97
CA LEU A 68 14.08 2.69 1.83
C LEU A 68 15.13 1.61 1.60
N LYS A 69 16.40 1.94 1.75
CA LYS A 69 17.47 0.97 1.58
C LYS A 69 17.38 -0.12 2.65
N ARG A 70 17.16 0.25 3.90
CA ARG A 70 17.02 -0.72 4.99
C ARG A 70 15.77 -1.58 4.79
N LEU A 71 14.67 -0.97 4.36
CA LEU A 71 13.43 -1.70 4.06
C LEU A 71 13.68 -2.73 2.97
N SER A 72 14.35 -2.33 1.89
CA SER A 72 14.67 -3.22 0.79
C SER A 72 15.52 -4.41 1.26
N GLU A 73 16.56 -4.15 2.02
CA GLU A 73 17.47 -5.19 2.51
C GLU A 73 16.75 -6.17 3.46
N THR A 74 15.86 -5.66 4.31
CA THR A 74 15.20 -6.48 5.32
C THR A 74 14.02 -7.25 4.76
N SER A 75 13.20 -6.60 3.92
CA SER A 75 12.00 -7.21 3.36
C SER A 75 12.28 -8.13 2.18
N GLY A 76 13.37 -7.89 1.47
CA GLY A 76 13.67 -8.60 0.23
C GLY A 76 13.00 -8.03 -1.01
N VAL A 77 12.29 -6.91 -0.88
CA VAL A 77 11.73 -6.20 -2.03
C VAL A 77 12.77 -5.22 -2.56
N SER A 78 13.04 -5.23 -3.86
CA SER A 78 14.11 -4.41 -4.42
C SER A 78 13.84 -2.91 -4.22
N LEU A 79 14.92 -2.14 -4.08
CA LEU A 79 14.83 -0.70 -3.95
C LEU A 79 14.14 -0.07 -5.17
N GLU A 80 14.42 -0.58 -6.36
CA GLU A 80 13.76 -0.12 -7.58
C GLU A 80 12.25 -0.31 -7.52
N ALA A 81 11.79 -1.48 -7.06
CA ALA A 81 10.36 -1.75 -6.94
C ALA A 81 9.70 -0.82 -5.91
N LEU A 82 10.38 -0.57 -4.79
CA LEU A 82 9.86 0.35 -3.77
C LEU A 82 9.75 1.78 -4.30
N ASN A 83 10.74 2.24 -5.04
CA ASN A 83 10.70 3.58 -5.63
C ASN A 83 9.57 3.70 -6.65
N LYS A 84 9.37 2.70 -7.49
CA LYS A 84 8.27 2.71 -8.46
C LYS A 84 6.90 2.71 -7.77
N LEU A 85 6.78 1.98 -6.68
CA LEU A 85 5.55 1.97 -5.90
C LEU A 85 5.24 3.36 -5.33
N ILE A 86 6.20 4.00 -4.71
CA ILE A 86 6.04 5.33 -4.10
C ILE A 86 5.70 6.37 -5.16
N ASP A 87 6.33 6.29 -6.32
CA ASP A 87 6.11 7.23 -7.42
C ASP A 87 4.82 6.96 -8.19
N GLY A 88 4.11 5.88 -7.85
CA GLY A 88 2.87 5.52 -8.53
C GLY A 88 3.07 4.96 -9.93
N GLN A 89 4.28 4.52 -10.24
CA GLN A 89 4.60 4.02 -11.59
C GLN A 89 4.23 2.56 -11.77
N GLU A 90 4.40 1.73 -10.74
CA GLU A 90 4.17 0.30 -10.86
C GLU A 90 3.79 -0.29 -9.51
N MET A 91 2.77 -1.15 -9.53
CA MET A 91 2.36 -1.88 -8.32
C MET A 91 3.29 -3.06 -8.06
N LEU A 92 3.40 -3.43 -6.80
CA LEU A 92 4.06 -4.67 -6.40
C LEU A 92 3.17 -5.87 -6.73
N ASP A 93 3.78 -6.99 -7.10
CA ASP A 93 3.04 -8.24 -7.29
C ASP A 93 2.73 -8.91 -5.94
N GLN A 94 2.00 -10.02 -5.99
CA GLN A 94 1.57 -10.70 -4.77
C GLN A 94 2.75 -11.21 -3.92
N GLU A 95 3.81 -11.65 -4.54
CA GLU A 95 4.99 -12.11 -3.81
C GLU A 95 5.67 -10.96 -3.07
N GLN A 96 5.84 -9.83 -3.74
CA GLN A 96 6.44 -8.64 -3.13
C GLN A 96 5.57 -8.10 -1.99
N VAL A 97 4.25 -8.08 -2.20
CA VAL A 97 3.31 -7.67 -1.16
C VAL A 97 3.40 -8.60 0.04
N ALA A 98 3.51 -9.91 -0.19
CA ALA A 98 3.66 -10.88 0.90
C ALA A 98 4.91 -10.62 1.72
N ARG A 99 6.00 -10.23 1.07
CA ARG A 99 7.25 -9.88 1.76
C ARG A 99 7.08 -8.64 2.64
N LEU A 100 6.36 -7.63 2.16
CA LEU A 100 6.08 -6.45 2.97
C LEU A 100 5.15 -6.77 4.14
N LYS A 101 4.15 -7.60 3.92
CA LYS A 101 3.27 -8.04 5.00
C LYS A 101 4.06 -8.73 6.12
N ALA A 102 4.98 -9.61 5.74
CA ALA A 102 5.83 -10.28 6.72
C ALA A 102 6.71 -9.30 7.47
N TYR A 103 7.26 -8.32 6.77
CA TYR A 103 8.11 -7.30 7.39
C TYR A 103 7.35 -6.44 8.39
N PHE A 104 6.16 -5.97 8.02
CA PHE A 104 5.36 -5.10 8.87
C PHE A 104 4.52 -5.85 9.91
N GLY A 105 4.44 -7.17 9.82
CA GLY A 105 3.66 -7.98 10.76
C GLY A 105 2.17 -7.99 10.47
N ASP A 106 1.79 -7.68 9.26
CA ASP A 106 0.37 -7.66 8.86
C ASP A 106 -0.17 -9.04 8.45
#